data_c6beb6a654dd00e9a200df2b0e83023d
#
_entry.id   c6beb6a654dd00e9a200df2b0e83023d
#
_cell.length_a   1.000
_cell.length_b   1.000
_cell.length_c   1.000
_cell.angle_alpha   90.00
_cell.angle_beta   90.00
_cell.angle_gamma   90.00
#
_symmetry.space_group_name_H-M   'P 1'
#
loop_
_entity.id
_entity.type
_entity.pdbx_description
1 polymer ?
#
loop_
_entity_poly.entity_id
_entity_poly.type
_entity_poly.pdbx_seq_one_letter_code
_entity_poly.pdbx_strand_id
1 'polypeptide(L)' 'MNRIIGIHAVQALLDAGRAIDRVLIAKGATGQRLQKIIEDCRTRAVSVRFEPRENLDRIADRGVHQGVVAYA' A
#
# COMPACT_ATOMS: atom_id res chain seq x y z
N MET A 1 -10.59 3.29 -11.09
CA MET A 1 -9.62 3.32 -9.98
C MET A 1 -8.61 2.21 -10.19
N ASN A 2 -7.33 2.57 -10.26
CA ASN A 2 -6.26 1.62 -10.52
C ASN A 2 -5.71 1.07 -9.20
N ARG A 3 -5.32 -0.20 -9.22
CA ARG A 3 -4.59 -0.79 -8.12
C ARG A 3 -3.10 -0.71 -8.42
N ILE A 4 -2.35 -0.31 -7.41
CA ILE A 4 -0.90 -0.19 -7.49
C ILE A 4 -0.32 -1.15 -6.46
N ILE A 5 0.57 -2.02 -6.88
CA ILE A 5 0.97 -3.18 -6.10
C ILE A 5 2.48 -3.12 -5.82
N GLY A 6 2.83 -3.30 -4.54
CA GLY A 6 4.22 -3.41 -4.12
C GLY A 6 4.80 -2.12 -3.56
N ILE A 7 5.86 -2.28 -2.79
CA ILE A 7 6.48 -1.19 -2.01
C ILE A 7 6.96 -0.06 -2.91
N HIS A 8 7.70 -0.38 -3.97
CA HIS A 8 8.29 0.65 -4.83
C HIS A 8 7.23 1.47 -5.55
N ALA A 9 6.21 0.80 -6.09
CA ALA A 9 5.16 1.48 -6.84
C ALA A 9 4.32 2.36 -5.92
N VAL A 10 3.96 1.88 -4.74
CA VAL A 10 3.18 2.66 -3.78
C VAL A 10 3.99 3.85 -3.25
N GLN A 11 5.27 3.64 -2.92
CA GLN A 11 6.13 4.73 -2.48
C GLN A 11 6.28 5.80 -3.56
N ALA A 12 6.40 5.38 -4.82
CA ALA A 12 6.51 6.31 -5.94
C ALA A 12 5.26 7.19 -6.07
N LEU A 13 4.08 6.64 -5.84
CA LEU A 13 2.85 7.42 -5.82
C LEU A 13 2.85 8.47 -4.72
N LEU A 14 3.27 8.06 -3.52
CA LEU A 14 3.35 8.97 -2.38
C LEU A 14 4.37 10.08 -2.66
N ASP A 15 5.54 9.74 -3.16
CA ASP A 15 6.59 10.69 -3.45
C ASP A 15 6.19 11.69 -4.55
N ALA A 16 5.41 11.22 -5.51
CA ALA A 16 4.93 12.07 -6.60
C ALA A 16 3.76 12.96 -6.20
N GLY A 17 3.26 12.81 -4.98
CA GLY A 17 2.12 13.61 -4.51
C GLY A 17 0.81 13.29 -5.20
N ARG A 18 0.66 12.09 -5.77
CA ARG A 18 -0.54 11.69 -6.50
C ARG A 18 -1.68 11.41 -5.53
N ALA A 19 -2.91 11.64 -5.98
CA ALA A 19 -4.08 11.34 -5.19
C ALA A 19 -4.23 9.83 -5.00
N ILE A 20 -4.41 9.41 -3.75
CA ILE A 20 -4.57 8.01 -3.37
C ILE A 20 -5.87 7.86 -2.59
N ASP A 21 -6.71 6.92 -3.01
CA ASP A 21 -7.96 6.65 -2.32
C ASP A 21 -7.72 5.95 -0.99
N ARG A 22 -6.95 4.88 -1.01
CA ARG A 22 -6.60 4.13 0.20
C ARG A 22 -5.41 3.24 -0.05
N VAL A 23 -4.78 2.84 1.05
CA VAL A 23 -3.67 1.89 1.04
C VAL A 23 -4.03 0.72 1.93
N LEU A 24 -3.82 -0.49 1.45
CA LEU A 24 -4.05 -1.73 2.20
C LEU A 24 -2.69 -2.32 2.59
N ILE A 25 -2.55 -2.65 3.87
CA ILE A 25 -1.34 -3.27 4.42
C ILE A 25 -1.72 -4.65 4.94
N ALA A 26 -0.94 -5.66 4.59
CA ALA A 26 -1.19 -7.01 5.07
C ALA A 26 -0.92 -7.08 6.59
N LYS A 27 -1.85 -7.66 7.34
CA LYS A 27 -1.65 -7.87 8.77
C LYS A 27 -0.39 -8.69 8.99
N GLY A 28 0.46 -8.24 9.91
CA GLY A 28 1.72 -8.89 10.21
C GLY A 28 2.87 -8.54 9.29
N ALA A 29 2.63 -7.79 8.25
CA ALA A 29 3.71 -7.30 7.38
C ALA A 29 4.56 -6.29 8.14
N THR A 30 5.89 -6.41 8.01
CA THR A 30 6.84 -5.58 8.75
C THR A 30 7.93 -5.07 7.81
N GLY A 31 8.76 -4.18 8.34
CA GLY A 31 9.92 -3.66 7.63
C GLY A 31 9.92 -2.15 7.57
N GLN A 32 11.11 -1.57 7.45
CA GLN A 32 11.27 -0.12 7.45
C GLN A 32 10.58 0.56 6.29
N ARG A 33 10.58 -0.07 5.13
CA ARG A 33 9.95 0.51 3.94
C ARG A 33 8.43 0.58 4.09
N LEU A 34 7.83 -0.43 4.69
CA LEU A 34 6.39 -0.40 4.97
C LEU A 34 6.07 0.65 6.04
N GLN A 35 6.89 0.77 7.06
CA GLN A 35 6.71 1.80 8.08
C GLN A 35 6.76 3.21 7.48
N LYS A 36 7.70 3.43 6.55
CA LYS A 36 7.77 4.72 5.86
C LYS A 36 6.50 5.01 5.09
N ILE A 37 5.96 4.01 4.38
CA ILE A 37 4.69 4.17 3.65
C ILE A 37 3.56 4.52 4.61
N ILE A 38 3.45 3.83 5.74
CA ILE A 38 2.42 4.08 6.74
C ILE A 38 2.54 5.52 7.27
N GLU A 39 3.75 5.96 7.58
CA GLU A 39 3.98 7.32 8.09
C GLU A 39 3.67 8.38 7.05
N ASP A 40 4.07 8.16 5.80
CA ASP A 40 3.78 9.09 4.71
C ASP A 40 2.26 9.20 4.50
N CYS A 41 1.54 8.08 4.58
CA CYS A 41 0.08 8.09 4.50
C CYS A 41 -0.53 8.89 5.64
N ARG A 42 -0.03 8.72 6.87
CA ARG A 42 -0.52 9.47 8.02
C ARG A 42 -0.32 10.97 7.83
N THR A 43 0.87 11.36 7.39
CA THR A 43 1.21 12.77 7.15
C THR A 43 0.30 13.39 6.10
N ARG A 44 -0.05 12.63 5.07
CA ARG A 44 -0.88 13.10 3.97
C ARG A 44 -2.36 12.85 4.17
N ALA A 45 -2.75 12.29 5.31
CA ALA A 45 -4.14 11.91 5.61
C ALA A 45 -4.72 10.92 4.58
N VAL A 46 -3.88 10.02 4.09
CA VAL A 46 -4.33 8.92 3.22
C VAL A 46 -4.82 7.78 4.10
N SER A 47 -5.98 7.23 3.76
CA SER A 47 -6.59 6.13 4.50
C SER A 47 -5.72 4.87 4.41
N VAL A 48 -5.44 4.25 5.55
CA VAL A 48 -4.70 2.99 5.62
C VAL A 48 -5.59 1.94 6.28
N ARG A 49 -5.68 0.76 5.70
CA ARG A 49 -6.41 -0.36 6.26
C ARG A 49 -5.49 -1.57 6.36
N PHE A 50 -5.60 -2.29 7.47
CA PHE A 50 -4.87 -3.54 7.68
C PHE A 50 -5.81 -4.68 7.35
N GLU A 51 -5.39 -5.54 6.42
CA GLU A 51 -6.19 -6.63 5.87
C GLU A 51 -5.44 -7.95 5.97
N PRO A 52 -6.15 -9.08 6.07
CA PRO A 52 -5.48 -10.38 5.96
C PRO A 52 -4.69 -10.47 4.66
N ARG A 53 -3.52 -11.12 4.72
CA ARG A 53 -2.65 -11.26 3.55
C ARG A 53 -3.39 -11.88 2.36
N GLU A 54 -4.31 -12.82 2.62
CA GLU A 54 -5.07 -13.47 1.56
C GLU A 54 -5.85 -12.46 0.71
N ASN A 55 -6.33 -11.38 1.34
CA ASN A 55 -7.05 -10.35 0.60
C ASN A 55 -6.12 -9.62 -0.36
N LEU A 56 -4.90 -9.32 0.07
CA LEU A 56 -3.91 -8.69 -0.80
C LEU A 56 -3.48 -9.64 -1.91
N ASP A 57 -3.31 -10.92 -1.59
CA ASP A 57 -2.97 -11.95 -2.59
C ASP A 57 -4.02 -11.97 -3.71
N ARG A 58 -5.29 -11.92 -3.33
CA ARG A 58 -6.40 -11.95 -4.28
C ARG A 58 -6.42 -10.68 -5.14
N ILE A 59 -6.24 -9.52 -4.52
CA ILE A 59 -6.25 -8.23 -5.21
C ILE A 59 -5.06 -8.15 -6.17
N ALA A 60 -3.89 -8.58 -5.74
CA ALA A 60 -2.68 -8.56 -6.55
C ALA A 60 -2.72 -9.57 -7.69
N ASP A 61 -3.67 -10.49 -7.63
CA ASP A 61 -3.76 -11.60 -8.55
C ASP A 61 -2.39 -12.26 -8.60
N ARG A 62 -1.70 -12.58 -9.47
CA ARG A 62 -0.39 -13.27 -9.42
C ARG A 62 0.79 -12.35 -9.16
N GLY A 63 0.52 -11.08 -8.86
CA GLY A 63 1.58 -10.11 -8.61
C GLY A 63 2.22 -10.28 -7.23
N VAL A 64 3.42 -9.74 -7.09
CA VAL A 64 4.13 -9.69 -5.81
C VAL A 64 3.80 -8.38 -5.13
N HIS A 65 3.02 -8.43 -4.05
CA HIS A 65 2.54 -7.19 -3.41
C HIS A 65 3.40 -6.73 -2.25
N GLN A 66 4.30 -7.57 -1.72
CA GLN A 66 5.20 -7.20 -0.62
C GLN A 66 4.46 -6.63 0.61
N GLY A 67 3.21 -7.01 0.79
CA GLY A 67 2.39 -6.59 1.91
C GLY A 67 1.67 -5.27 1.73
N VAL A 68 1.68 -4.66 0.54
CA VAL A 68 1.02 -3.37 0.32
C VAL A 68 0.38 -3.27 -1.06
N VAL A 69 -0.82 -2.70 -1.09
CA VAL A 69 -1.56 -2.38 -2.31
C VAL A 69 -2.21 -1.01 -2.11
N ALA A 70 -2.16 -0.16 -3.10
CA ALA A 70 -2.84 1.13 -3.08
C ALA A 70 -3.88 1.20 -4.19
N TYR A 71 -4.91 1.99 -3.95
CA TYR A 71 -5.91 2.33 -4.96
C TYR A 71 -5.84 3.82 -5.26
N ALA A 72 -5.66 4.14 -6.50
CA ALA A 72 -5.52 5.54 -6.94
C ALA A 72 -6.35 5.85 -8.19
#